data_ee46ae74311ae40f4696daa2af87aa4f
#
_entry.id   ee46ae74311ae40f4696daa2af87aa4f
#
_cell.length_a   1.000
_cell.length_b   1.000
_cell.length_c   1.000
_cell.angle_alpha   90.00
_cell.angle_beta   90.00
_cell.angle_gamma   90.00
#
_symmetry.space_group_name_H-M   'P 1'
#
loop_
_entity.id
_entity.type
_entity.pdbx_description
1 polymer ?
#
loop_
_entity_poly.entity_id
_entity_poly.type
_entity_poly.pdbx_seq_one_letter_code
_entity_poly.pdbx_strand_id
1 'polypeptide(L)'
;KQLGVTQDLRAGAVVIASGGFQANTEMRTRYLGPGWDLAKVRGSRFNTGDGITMALNAGAMPFGNWSGCHSVGWDRNAPPFGDLAVGDGFQKHSYPFGIIVNANGERFVDEGADFRNYTYAKYGGEVLKQPGQFAWQVFDAKSESLLRDEYRIREITKAESDTLEGLADQLSGVD
;
A
#
# COMPACT_ATOMS: atom_id res chain seq x y z
N LYS A 1 -18.60 -26.11 13.40
CA LYS A 1 -17.99 -25.23 14.45
C LYS A 1 -19.05 -25.00 15.54
N GLN A 2 -18.83 -25.53 16.74
CA GLN A 2 -19.57 -25.05 17.93
C GLN A 2 -18.88 -23.78 18.42
N LEU A 3 -19.59 -22.65 18.34
CA LEU A 3 -19.12 -21.38 18.87
C LEU A 3 -18.93 -21.48 20.38
N GLY A 4 -17.76 -21.11 20.89
CA GLY A 4 -17.47 -21.02 22.33
C GLY A 4 -16.91 -22.29 22.98
N VAL A 5 -16.55 -23.33 22.19
CA VAL A 5 -15.87 -24.50 22.74
C VAL A 5 -14.38 -24.44 22.40
N THR A 6 -13.53 -24.37 23.42
CA THR A 6 -12.08 -24.50 23.27
C THR A 6 -11.72 -25.97 23.26
N GLN A 7 -10.90 -26.40 22.32
CA GLN A 7 -10.35 -27.76 22.22
C GLN A 7 -8.84 -27.71 22.22
N ASP A 8 -8.21 -28.49 23.06
CA ASP A 8 -6.76 -28.66 23.12
C ASP A 8 -6.34 -29.79 22.16
N LEU A 9 -5.51 -29.44 21.18
CA LEU A 9 -4.92 -30.39 20.25
C LEU A 9 -3.43 -30.56 20.56
N ARG A 10 -2.99 -31.80 20.83
CA ARG A 10 -1.58 -32.11 21.00
C ARG A 10 -0.98 -32.48 19.66
N ALA A 11 0.15 -31.82 19.30
CA ALA A 11 0.87 -32.05 18.05
C ALA A 11 2.38 -32.08 18.31
N GLY A 12 3.12 -32.83 17.49
CA GLY A 12 4.60 -32.85 17.54
C GLY A 12 5.24 -31.58 17.00
N ALA A 13 4.52 -30.85 16.14
CA ALA A 13 4.92 -29.56 15.59
C ALA A 13 3.71 -28.73 15.18
N VAL A 14 3.85 -27.42 15.17
CA VAL A 14 2.83 -26.47 14.72
C VAL A 14 3.42 -25.55 13.66
N VAL A 15 2.74 -25.40 12.52
CA VAL A 15 3.09 -24.44 11.47
C VAL A 15 2.17 -23.24 11.59
N ILE A 16 2.75 -22.06 11.82
CA ILE A 16 2.02 -20.79 11.85
C ILE A 16 2.08 -20.18 10.45
N ALA A 17 0.93 -20.08 9.76
CA ALA A 17 0.80 -19.55 8.43
C ALA A 17 -0.30 -18.46 8.36
N SER A 18 -0.45 -17.68 9.44
CA SER A 18 -1.54 -16.70 9.66
C SER A 18 -1.26 -15.32 9.07
N GLY A 19 -0.18 -15.14 8.30
CA GLY A 19 0.22 -13.86 7.72
C GLY A 19 0.88 -12.90 8.72
N GLY A 20 0.97 -11.63 8.35
CA GLY A 20 1.62 -10.59 9.13
C GLY A 20 0.66 -9.74 9.98
N PHE A 21 1.07 -8.51 10.26
CA PHE A 21 0.32 -7.57 11.11
C PHE A 21 -0.17 -6.31 10.35
N GLN A 22 -0.24 -6.35 9.03
CA GLN A 22 -0.56 -5.19 8.20
C GLN A 22 -1.93 -4.57 8.50
N ALA A 23 -2.87 -5.31 9.06
CA ALA A 23 -4.19 -4.81 9.47
C ALA A 23 -4.25 -4.32 10.93
N ASN A 24 -3.13 -4.44 11.69
CA ASN A 24 -3.05 -3.98 13.06
C ASN A 24 -2.38 -2.59 13.11
N THR A 25 -3.16 -1.54 13.29
CA THR A 25 -2.70 -0.15 13.31
C THR A 25 -1.69 0.12 14.42
N GLU A 26 -1.88 -0.49 15.59
CA GLU A 26 -0.96 -0.35 16.73
C GLU A 26 0.40 -0.97 16.42
N MET A 27 0.44 -2.20 15.88
CA MET A 27 1.69 -2.85 15.50
C MET A 27 2.38 -2.11 14.35
N ARG A 28 1.64 -1.58 13.37
CA ARG A 28 2.22 -0.75 12.31
C ARG A 28 2.90 0.50 12.87
N THR A 29 2.25 1.24 13.76
CA THR A 29 2.83 2.41 14.40
C THR A 29 4.04 2.04 15.23
N ARG A 30 3.95 0.96 16.02
CA ARG A 30 5.03 0.49 16.89
C ARG A 30 6.28 0.09 16.12
N TYR A 31 6.14 -0.67 15.04
CA TYR A 31 7.27 -1.27 14.33
C TYR A 31 7.70 -0.47 13.10
N LEU A 32 6.77 0.10 12.35
CA LEU A 32 7.08 0.85 11.12
C LEU A 32 7.25 2.34 11.37
N GLY A 33 6.70 2.87 12.47
CA GLY A 33 6.82 4.27 12.85
C GLY A 33 5.53 5.09 12.66
N PRO A 34 5.59 6.39 13.01
CA PRO A 34 4.45 7.31 12.89
C PRO A 34 3.93 7.42 11.45
N GLY A 35 2.62 7.55 11.30
CA GLY A 35 1.94 7.69 10.00
C GLY A 35 1.55 6.37 9.34
N TRP A 36 2.15 5.26 9.74
CA TRP A 36 1.80 3.96 9.17
C TRP A 36 0.42 3.43 9.59
N ASP A 37 -0.13 3.95 10.68
CA ASP A 37 -1.53 3.71 11.08
C ASP A 37 -2.53 4.21 10.03
N LEU A 38 -2.17 5.22 9.24
CA LEU A 38 -3.00 5.85 8.23
C LEU A 38 -2.96 5.14 6.86
N ALA A 39 -1.97 4.27 6.65
CA ALA A 39 -1.82 3.54 5.39
C ALA A 39 -3.00 2.58 5.16
N LYS A 40 -3.50 2.53 3.93
CA LYS A 40 -4.49 1.53 3.51
C LYS A 40 -3.86 0.14 3.46
N VAL A 41 -4.67 -0.88 3.69
CA VAL A 41 -4.23 -2.28 3.67
C VAL A 41 -4.66 -2.94 2.36
N ARG A 42 -3.69 -3.37 1.57
CA ARG A 42 -3.93 -4.10 0.31
C ARG A 42 -4.68 -5.43 0.54
N GLY A 43 -4.39 -6.08 1.65
CA GLY A 43 -4.93 -7.40 1.99
C GLY A 43 -6.11 -7.39 2.95
N SER A 44 -6.33 -8.53 3.58
CA SER A 44 -7.42 -8.76 4.51
C SER A 44 -7.29 -7.92 5.79
N ARG A 45 -8.44 -7.49 6.34
CA ARG A 45 -8.55 -6.86 7.67
C ARG A 45 -8.20 -7.79 8.83
N PHE A 46 -8.02 -9.09 8.58
CA PHE A 46 -7.81 -10.11 9.61
C PHE A 46 -6.34 -10.45 9.85
N ASN A 47 -5.40 -9.85 9.11
CA ASN A 47 -3.96 -10.03 9.34
C ASN A 47 -3.49 -9.07 10.44
N THR A 48 -3.79 -9.42 11.68
CA THR A 48 -3.62 -8.57 12.88
C THR A 48 -2.38 -8.93 13.71
N GLY A 49 -1.56 -9.88 13.24
CA GLY A 49 -0.32 -10.28 13.90
C GLY A 49 -0.51 -11.33 15.00
N ASP A 50 -1.67 -11.99 15.06
CA ASP A 50 -1.98 -12.94 16.13
C ASP A 50 -0.99 -14.11 16.17
N GLY A 51 -0.63 -14.68 15.00
CA GLY A 51 0.36 -15.75 14.93
C GLY A 51 1.75 -15.33 15.40
N ILE A 52 2.15 -14.09 15.10
CA ILE A 52 3.41 -13.51 15.58
C ILE A 52 3.35 -13.38 17.10
N THR A 53 2.28 -12.82 17.64
CA THR A 53 2.07 -12.64 19.08
C THR A 53 2.06 -13.98 19.82
N MET A 54 1.38 -15.00 19.28
CA MET A 54 1.40 -16.35 19.85
C MET A 54 2.80 -16.94 19.89
N ALA A 55 3.58 -16.80 18.83
CA ALA A 55 4.95 -17.30 18.78
C ALA A 55 5.85 -16.60 19.82
N LEU A 56 5.77 -15.27 19.90
CA LEU A 56 6.54 -14.48 20.89
C LEU A 56 6.15 -14.86 22.32
N ASN A 57 4.87 -15.02 22.63
CA ASN A 57 4.39 -15.43 23.93
C ASN A 57 4.84 -16.86 24.31
N ALA A 58 5.07 -17.71 23.31
CA ALA A 58 5.63 -19.04 23.51
C ALA A 58 7.16 -19.05 23.64
N GLY A 59 7.81 -17.88 23.63
CA GLY A 59 9.26 -17.73 23.81
C GLY A 59 10.08 -17.73 22.51
N ALA A 60 9.45 -17.61 21.35
CA ALA A 60 10.17 -17.46 20.09
C ALA A 60 10.93 -16.13 20.04
N MET A 61 12.13 -16.15 19.48
CA MET A 61 12.95 -14.97 19.29
C MET A 61 12.47 -14.18 18.07
N PRO A 62 12.16 -12.88 18.20
CA PRO A 62 11.90 -12.02 17.05
C PRO A 62 13.22 -11.81 16.27
N PHE A 63 13.17 -12.07 14.97
CA PHE A 63 14.32 -11.93 14.08
C PHE A 63 13.91 -11.30 12.75
N GLY A 64 14.83 -10.56 12.12
CA GLY A 64 14.64 -9.93 10.82
C GLY A 64 14.37 -8.42 10.91
N ASN A 65 13.94 -7.82 9.79
CA ASN A 65 13.65 -6.39 9.70
C ASN A 65 12.20 -6.11 10.09
N TRP A 66 12.01 -5.57 11.29
CA TRP A 66 10.69 -5.22 11.83
C TRP A 66 10.23 -3.82 11.46
N SER A 67 11.15 -2.96 10.99
CA SER A 67 10.85 -1.57 10.62
C SER A 67 10.63 -1.36 9.12
N GLY A 68 10.67 -2.41 8.32
CA GLY A 68 10.43 -2.35 6.89
C GLY A 68 9.20 -3.15 6.47
N CYS A 69 8.54 -2.68 5.43
CA CYS A 69 7.44 -3.40 4.81
C CYS A 69 7.39 -3.16 3.30
N HIS A 70 6.66 -4.02 2.61
CA HIS A 70 6.32 -3.85 1.21
C HIS A 70 5.17 -2.84 1.10
N SER A 71 5.45 -1.65 0.57
CA SER A 71 4.48 -0.57 0.44
C SER A 71 4.41 -0.05 -0.99
N VAL A 72 3.30 -0.31 -1.65
CA VAL A 72 3.06 0.13 -3.03
C VAL A 72 2.26 1.44 -3.07
N GLY A 73 2.36 2.18 -4.18
CA GLY A 73 1.39 3.20 -4.49
C GLY A 73 0.01 2.57 -4.64
N TRP A 74 -0.98 3.07 -3.90
CA TRP A 74 -2.32 2.52 -3.82
C TRP A 74 -3.35 3.61 -4.11
N ASP A 75 -4.38 3.33 -4.89
CA ASP A 75 -5.35 4.34 -5.31
C ASP A 75 -6.03 5.03 -4.12
N ARG A 76 -6.23 6.34 -4.24
CA ARG A 76 -6.89 7.14 -3.20
C ARG A 76 -8.35 6.72 -2.97
N ASN A 77 -9.05 6.24 -4.00
CA ASN A 77 -10.42 5.72 -3.89
C ASN A 77 -10.51 4.30 -3.33
N ALA A 78 -9.37 3.59 -3.20
CA ALA A 78 -9.40 2.25 -2.63
C ALA A 78 -10.00 2.26 -1.22
N PRO A 79 -10.75 1.20 -0.84
CA PRO A 79 -11.24 1.05 0.52
C PRO A 79 -10.09 0.87 1.53
N PRO A 80 -10.33 1.00 2.84
CA PRO A 80 -9.30 0.83 3.87
C PRO A 80 -8.63 -0.54 3.88
N PHE A 81 -9.33 -1.57 3.41
CA PHE A 81 -8.85 -2.94 3.29
C PHE A 81 -9.11 -3.47 1.89
N GLY A 82 -8.43 -4.54 1.50
CA GLY A 82 -8.58 -5.16 0.19
C GLY A 82 -10.02 -5.54 -0.13
N ASP A 83 -10.38 -5.32 -1.38
CA ASP A 83 -11.68 -5.66 -1.96
C ASP A 83 -11.50 -6.83 -2.94
N LEU A 84 -12.13 -7.96 -2.66
CA LEU A 84 -12.04 -9.17 -3.50
C LEU A 84 -12.64 -8.97 -4.90
N ALA A 85 -13.59 -8.04 -5.06
CA ALA A 85 -14.20 -7.76 -6.35
C ALA A 85 -13.25 -7.03 -7.31
N VAL A 86 -12.36 -6.21 -6.78
CA VAL A 86 -11.35 -5.44 -7.54
C VAL A 86 -9.98 -6.12 -7.51
N GLY A 87 -9.70 -6.89 -6.45
CA GLY A 87 -8.41 -7.54 -6.26
C GLY A 87 -7.27 -6.53 -6.15
N ASP A 88 -6.23 -6.70 -6.96
CA ASP A 88 -5.06 -5.81 -7.00
C ASP A 88 -5.23 -4.58 -7.92
N GLY A 89 -6.41 -4.34 -8.45
CA GLY A 89 -6.67 -3.25 -9.40
C GLY A 89 -6.39 -1.85 -8.88
N PHE A 90 -6.26 -1.66 -7.59
CA PHE A 90 -5.92 -0.37 -6.98
C PHE A 90 -4.42 -0.06 -6.94
N GLN A 91 -3.54 -1.00 -7.28
CA GLN A 91 -2.09 -0.74 -7.31
C GLN A 91 -1.70 0.23 -8.42
N LYS A 92 -0.64 1.03 -8.21
CA LYS A 92 -0.20 2.07 -9.14
C LYS A 92 1.27 1.88 -9.52
N HIS A 93 1.53 0.94 -10.45
CA HIS A 93 2.86 0.50 -10.81
C HIS A 93 3.41 1.05 -12.12
N SER A 94 2.64 1.88 -12.85
CA SER A 94 3.09 2.46 -14.13
C SER A 94 3.86 3.78 -13.97
N TYR A 95 4.21 4.18 -12.76
CA TYR A 95 4.93 5.42 -12.47
C TYR A 95 6.21 5.64 -13.32
N PRO A 96 6.95 4.60 -13.79
CA PRO A 96 8.12 4.84 -14.65
C PRO A 96 7.80 5.48 -16.01
N PHE A 97 6.52 5.54 -16.38
CA PHE A 97 6.07 6.18 -17.63
C PHE A 97 5.61 7.64 -17.44
N GLY A 98 5.72 8.19 -16.25
CA GLY A 98 5.29 9.53 -15.90
C GLY A 98 6.10 10.14 -14.77
N ILE A 99 5.50 11.07 -14.05
CA ILE A 99 6.08 11.70 -12.87
C ILE A 99 5.13 11.58 -11.68
N ILE A 100 5.68 11.63 -10.46
CA ILE A 100 4.91 11.64 -9.22
C ILE A 100 5.07 13.01 -8.55
N VAL A 101 3.97 13.71 -8.31
CA VAL A 101 3.95 15.01 -7.65
C VAL A 101 3.15 14.96 -6.34
N ASN A 102 3.63 15.65 -5.31
CA ASN A 102 2.97 15.78 -4.02
C ASN A 102 1.93 16.92 -4.02
N ALA A 103 1.35 17.23 -2.85
CA ALA A 103 0.38 18.31 -2.67
C ALA A 103 0.93 19.71 -2.95
N ASN A 104 2.25 19.90 -2.96
CA ASN A 104 2.91 21.16 -3.31
C ASN A 104 3.26 21.25 -4.80
N GLY A 105 2.86 20.28 -5.63
CA GLY A 105 3.26 20.19 -7.03
C GLY A 105 4.71 19.74 -7.24
N GLU A 106 5.40 19.26 -6.22
CA GLU A 106 6.83 18.91 -6.26
C GLU A 106 7.02 17.41 -6.51
N ARG A 107 7.99 17.05 -7.36
CA ARG A 107 8.50 15.69 -7.47
C ARG A 107 9.36 15.38 -6.25
N PHE A 108 9.19 14.19 -5.68
CA PHE A 108 9.89 13.76 -4.45
C PHE A 108 10.56 12.39 -4.58
N VAL A 109 10.40 11.71 -5.70
CA VAL A 109 11.08 10.45 -6.02
C VAL A 109 11.71 10.55 -7.41
N ASP A 110 12.63 9.64 -7.70
CA ASP A 110 13.12 9.38 -9.06
C ASP A 110 12.38 8.15 -9.60
N GLU A 111 11.45 8.37 -10.51
CA GLU A 111 10.61 7.33 -11.10
C GLU A 111 11.42 6.36 -11.97
N GLY A 112 12.60 6.79 -12.44
CA GLY A 112 13.54 6.03 -13.25
C GLY A 112 14.77 5.51 -12.49
N ALA A 113 14.81 5.62 -11.16
CA ALA A 113 15.98 5.30 -10.34
C ALA A 113 16.52 3.88 -10.56
N ASP A 114 15.67 2.93 -10.89
CA ASP A 114 16.04 1.53 -11.14
C ASP A 114 14.90 0.79 -11.87
N PHE A 115 15.16 -0.46 -12.21
CA PHE A 115 14.10 -1.34 -12.70
C PHE A 115 12.93 -1.37 -11.72
N ARG A 116 11.70 -1.23 -12.22
CA ARG A 116 10.48 -1.09 -11.41
C ARG A 116 10.38 -2.11 -10.26
N ASN A 117 10.78 -3.36 -10.48
CA ASN A 117 10.70 -4.39 -9.44
C ASN A 117 11.57 -4.10 -8.21
N TYR A 118 12.55 -3.22 -8.31
CA TYR A 118 13.39 -2.80 -7.18
C TYR A 118 12.90 -1.52 -6.49
N THR A 119 11.92 -0.83 -7.05
CA THR A 119 11.46 0.47 -6.54
C THR A 119 10.01 0.49 -6.06
N TYR A 120 9.10 -0.27 -6.69
CA TYR A 120 7.67 -0.19 -6.44
C TYR A 120 7.26 -0.46 -4.98
N ALA A 121 8.00 -1.33 -4.28
CA ALA A 121 7.69 -1.73 -2.91
C ALA A 121 8.03 -0.66 -1.85
N LYS A 122 8.76 0.39 -2.20
CA LYS A 122 9.15 1.47 -1.29
C LYS A 122 8.36 2.77 -1.53
N TYR A 123 7.85 3.00 -2.74
CA TYR A 123 7.28 4.30 -3.10
C TYR A 123 5.96 4.61 -2.39
N GLY A 124 5.18 3.61 -1.96
CA GLY A 124 4.05 3.84 -1.06
C GLY A 124 4.46 4.49 0.27
N GLY A 125 5.59 4.07 0.83
CA GLY A 125 6.18 4.68 2.02
C GLY A 125 6.66 6.12 1.77
N GLU A 126 7.20 6.42 0.58
CA GLU A 126 7.58 7.79 0.22
C GLU A 126 6.35 8.71 0.05
N VAL A 127 5.27 8.21 -0.53
CA VAL A 127 3.99 8.94 -0.60
C VAL A 127 3.44 9.21 0.79
N LEU A 128 3.53 8.26 1.71
CA LEU A 128 3.04 8.41 3.09
C LEU A 128 3.75 9.54 3.85
N LYS A 129 4.96 9.92 3.45
CA LYS A 129 5.75 11.03 4.03
C LYS A 129 5.36 12.41 3.47
N GLN A 130 4.59 12.45 2.37
CA GLN A 130 4.26 13.71 1.70
C GLN A 130 3.12 14.45 2.40
N PRO A 131 2.99 15.77 2.19
CA PRO A 131 1.86 16.54 2.68
C PRO A 131 0.52 15.90 2.27
N GLY A 132 -0.40 15.75 3.22
CA GLY A 132 -1.70 15.09 2.97
C GLY A 132 -1.62 13.59 2.71
N GLN A 133 -0.41 12.99 2.72
CA GLN A 133 -0.16 11.55 2.55
C GLN A 133 -0.72 10.99 1.24
N PHE A 134 -0.70 11.79 0.21
CA PHE A 134 -1.07 11.40 -1.16
C PHE A 134 -0.12 12.03 -2.17
N ALA A 135 -0.19 11.51 -3.40
CA ALA A 135 0.49 12.06 -4.56
C ALA A 135 -0.32 11.77 -5.83
N TRP A 136 -0.10 12.55 -6.86
CA TRP A 136 -0.61 12.29 -8.19
C TRP A 136 0.48 11.67 -9.06
N GLN A 137 0.09 10.68 -9.87
CA GLN A 137 0.90 10.18 -10.98
C GLN A 137 0.40 10.84 -12.25
N VAL A 138 1.26 11.64 -12.88
CA VAL A 138 0.94 12.40 -14.10
C VAL A 138 1.60 11.73 -15.31
N PHE A 139 0.84 11.50 -16.36
CA PHE A 139 1.26 10.82 -17.57
C PHE A 139 0.96 11.67 -18.79
N ASP A 140 1.86 11.63 -19.78
CA ASP A 140 1.62 12.18 -21.11
C ASP A 140 0.72 11.21 -21.92
N ALA A 141 -0.11 11.73 -22.80
CA ALA A 141 -0.98 10.95 -23.69
C ALA A 141 -0.22 9.88 -24.49
N LYS A 142 1.06 10.12 -24.83
CA LYS A 142 1.91 9.14 -25.52
C LYS A 142 2.17 7.89 -24.71
N SER A 143 2.16 7.99 -23.37
CA SER A 143 2.41 6.86 -22.47
C SER A 143 1.13 6.14 -22.05
N GLU A 144 -0.06 6.64 -22.40
CA GLU A 144 -1.34 6.06 -21.95
C GLU A 144 -1.50 4.58 -22.36
N SER A 145 -1.08 4.22 -23.57
CA SER A 145 -1.14 2.84 -24.06
C SER A 145 -0.21 1.87 -23.32
N LEU A 146 0.81 2.39 -22.65
CA LEU A 146 1.79 1.63 -21.86
C LEU A 146 1.35 1.40 -20.41
N LEU A 147 0.33 2.13 -19.97
CA LEU A 147 -0.18 1.98 -18.61
C LEU A 147 -0.81 0.60 -18.45
N ARG A 148 -0.60 0.02 -17.27
CA ARG A 148 -1.16 -1.29 -16.89
C ARG A 148 -2.67 -1.21 -16.70
N ASP A 149 -3.35 -2.36 -16.71
CA ASP A 149 -4.81 -2.46 -16.63
C ASP A 149 -5.40 -1.85 -15.35
N GLU A 150 -4.65 -1.83 -14.26
CA GLU A 150 -5.07 -1.18 -13.01
C GLU A 150 -5.29 0.34 -13.12
N TYR A 151 -4.89 0.97 -14.21
CA TYR A 151 -5.20 2.38 -14.51
C TYR A 151 -6.47 2.56 -15.32
N ARG A 152 -7.16 1.47 -15.66
CA ARG A 152 -8.39 1.45 -16.49
C ARG A 152 -9.60 0.90 -15.74
N ILE A 153 -9.46 0.51 -14.47
CA ILE A 153 -10.61 0.06 -13.69
C ILE A 153 -11.56 1.24 -13.43
N ARG A 154 -12.83 0.94 -13.22
CA ARG A 154 -13.88 1.93 -13.04
C ARG A 154 -13.68 2.81 -11.78
N GLU A 155 -13.09 2.24 -10.75
CA GLU A 155 -12.97 2.81 -9.41
C GLU A 155 -11.76 3.73 -9.23
N ILE A 156 -10.94 3.96 -10.27
CA ILE A 156 -9.74 4.79 -10.15
C ILE A 156 -10.06 6.26 -9.86
N THR A 157 -9.15 6.90 -9.13
CA THR A 157 -9.07 8.36 -9.05
C THR A 157 -8.40 8.86 -10.33
N LYS A 158 -9.08 9.69 -11.13
CA LYS A 158 -8.60 10.15 -12.44
C LYS A 158 -8.93 11.61 -12.68
N ALA A 159 -8.01 12.32 -13.33
CA ALA A 159 -8.19 13.64 -13.93
C ALA A 159 -7.60 13.63 -15.34
N GLU A 160 -8.20 14.33 -16.29
CA GLU A 160 -7.75 14.41 -17.67
C GLU A 160 -7.96 15.82 -18.22
N SER A 161 -6.99 16.30 -19.01
CA SER A 161 -7.08 17.58 -19.71
C SER A 161 -6.16 17.60 -20.92
N ASP A 162 -6.52 18.38 -21.94
CA ASP A 162 -5.69 18.65 -23.12
C ASP A 162 -4.56 19.64 -22.84
N THR A 163 -4.58 20.34 -21.69
CA THR A 163 -3.56 21.32 -21.28
C THR A 163 -3.07 21.06 -19.88
N LEU A 164 -1.83 21.48 -19.60
CA LEU A 164 -1.24 21.33 -18.25
C LEU A 164 -1.98 22.19 -17.22
N GLU A 165 -2.38 23.40 -17.58
CA GLU A 165 -3.15 24.28 -16.71
C GLU A 165 -4.52 23.68 -16.36
N GLY A 166 -5.24 23.17 -17.35
CA GLY A 166 -6.53 22.52 -17.14
C GLY A 166 -6.40 21.19 -16.37
N LEU A 167 -5.26 20.49 -16.45
CA LEU A 167 -4.99 19.36 -15.61
C LEU A 167 -4.73 19.80 -14.16
N ALA A 168 -3.89 20.81 -13.96
CA ALA A 168 -3.57 21.32 -12.62
C ALA A 168 -4.84 21.74 -11.86
N ASP A 169 -5.78 22.43 -12.54
CA ASP A 169 -7.07 22.83 -11.95
C ASP A 169 -7.93 21.65 -11.46
N GLN A 170 -7.69 20.45 -11.99
CA GLN A 170 -8.43 19.24 -11.62
C GLN A 170 -7.74 18.40 -10.53
N LEU A 171 -6.45 18.66 -10.24
CA LEU A 171 -5.69 17.90 -9.24
C LEU A 171 -6.11 18.28 -7.83
N SER A 172 -7.11 17.62 -7.28
CA SER A 172 -7.62 17.91 -5.94
C SER A 172 -6.54 17.76 -4.87
N GLY A 173 -6.36 18.82 -4.06
CA GLY A 173 -5.42 18.85 -2.94
C GLY A 173 -3.97 19.17 -3.34
N VAL A 174 -3.74 19.68 -4.53
CA VAL A 174 -2.47 20.28 -4.98
C VAL A 174 -2.66 21.79 -4.99
N ASP A 175 -1.70 22.53 -4.40
CA ASP A 175 -1.64 23.99 -4.38
C ASP A 175 -0.81 24.54 -5.55
#